data_3300d491fcc50a5b664efa0aba3c2ef6
#
_entry.id   3300d491fcc50a5b664efa0aba3c2ef6
#
_cell.length_a   1.000
_cell.length_b   1.000
_cell.length_c   1.000
_cell.angle_alpha   90.00
_cell.angle_beta   90.00
_cell.angle_gamma   90.00
#
_symmetry.space_group_name_H-M   'P 1'
#
loop_
_entity.id
_entity.type
_entity.pdbx_description
1 polymer ?
#
loop_
_entity_poly.entity_id
_entity_poly.type
_entity_poly.pdbx_seq_one_letter_code
_entity_poly.pdbx_strand_id
1 'polypeptide(L)'
;MRSAALMLTLLAVALSASAQDKPVSYSKDLQPIFKENCLSCHKPDKKKGKLDMSTYADFMKGGKQGSPVKAGDPAKSLIVEMISGKEPEMPEKGEPLKPEQVDLISRWIKEGAKQN
;
A
#
# COMPACT_ATOMS: atom_id res chain seq x y z
N MET A 1 11.41 -40.27 -50.61
CA MET A 1 11.51 -38.91 -50.10
C MET A 1 10.47 -38.76 -49.01
N ARG A 2 10.90 -38.70 -47.81
CA ARG A 2 9.99 -38.52 -46.66
C ARG A 2 10.15 -37.11 -46.13
N SER A 3 9.13 -36.27 -46.31
CA SER A 3 9.07 -34.93 -45.73
C SER A 3 8.73 -35.04 -44.26
N ALA A 4 9.67 -34.72 -43.41
CA ALA A 4 9.41 -34.57 -41.99
C ALA A 4 8.76 -33.20 -41.79
N ALA A 5 7.46 -33.18 -41.56
CA ALA A 5 6.78 -31.98 -41.14
C ALA A 5 7.16 -31.66 -39.68
N LEU A 6 7.98 -30.68 -39.49
CA LEU A 6 8.27 -30.14 -38.18
C LEU A 6 7.02 -29.33 -37.71
N MET A 7 6.22 -29.95 -36.84
CA MET A 7 5.16 -29.21 -36.15
C MET A 7 5.82 -28.38 -35.08
N LEU A 8 5.98 -27.08 -35.36
CA LEU A 8 6.33 -26.09 -34.38
C LEU A 8 5.06 -25.81 -33.54
N THR A 9 4.96 -26.44 -32.39
CA THR A 9 3.94 -26.07 -31.43
C THR A 9 4.36 -24.76 -30.79
N LEU A 10 3.74 -23.67 -31.26
CA LEU A 10 3.83 -22.37 -30.57
C LEU A 10 3.12 -22.51 -29.22
N LEU A 11 3.91 -22.57 -28.15
CA LEU A 11 3.38 -22.46 -26.80
C LEU A 11 3.03 -20.99 -26.58
N ALA A 12 1.76 -20.63 -26.78
CA ALA A 12 1.26 -19.32 -26.40
C ALA A 12 1.22 -19.24 -24.88
N VAL A 13 2.23 -18.61 -24.29
CA VAL A 13 2.18 -18.21 -22.89
C VAL A 13 1.19 -17.08 -22.78
N ALA A 14 -0.03 -17.37 -22.37
CA ALA A 14 -1.00 -16.34 -22.04
C ALA A 14 -0.52 -15.65 -20.75
N LEU A 15 0.06 -14.45 -20.88
CA LEU A 15 0.25 -13.54 -19.75
C LEU A 15 -1.14 -13.06 -19.33
N SER A 16 -1.74 -13.72 -18.36
CA SER A 16 -2.91 -13.19 -17.70
C SER A 16 -2.44 -12.03 -16.83
N ALA A 17 -2.82 -10.80 -17.21
CA ALA A 17 -2.65 -9.62 -16.38
C ALA A 17 -3.44 -9.86 -15.08
N SER A 18 -2.74 -10.08 -13.96
CA SER A 18 -3.38 -10.18 -12.65
C SER A 18 -3.85 -8.79 -12.22
N ALA A 19 -4.91 -8.75 -11.38
CA ALA A 19 -5.38 -7.49 -10.78
C ALA A 19 -4.28 -6.75 -9.99
N GLN A 20 -3.17 -7.45 -9.65
CA GLN A 20 -2.00 -6.90 -8.96
C GLN A 20 -1.10 -6.04 -9.86
N ASP A 21 -1.28 -6.08 -11.19
CA ASP A 21 -0.48 -5.28 -12.13
C ASP A 21 -1.00 -3.85 -12.29
N LYS A 22 -2.19 -3.56 -11.76
CA LYS A 22 -2.74 -2.21 -11.75
C LYS A 22 -2.09 -1.38 -10.66
N PRO A 23 -1.74 -0.10 -10.94
CA PRO A 23 -1.25 0.81 -9.91
C PRO A 23 -2.22 0.91 -8.74
N VAL A 24 -1.69 0.95 -7.54
CA VAL A 24 -2.50 1.19 -6.34
C VAL A 24 -2.93 2.65 -6.31
N SER A 25 -4.22 2.89 -6.12
CA SER A 25 -4.79 4.23 -6.04
C SER A 25 -4.87 4.70 -4.59
N TYR A 26 -4.35 5.88 -4.31
CA TYR A 26 -4.52 6.50 -2.99
C TYR A 26 -6.00 6.72 -2.66
N SER A 27 -6.76 7.31 -3.57
CA SER A 27 -8.17 7.65 -3.33
C SER A 27 -9.10 6.43 -3.29
N LYS A 28 -8.84 5.42 -4.11
CA LYS A 28 -9.71 4.23 -4.23
C LYS A 28 -9.33 3.10 -3.28
N ASP A 29 -8.02 2.89 -3.08
CA ASP A 29 -7.51 1.73 -2.36
C ASP A 29 -7.07 2.07 -0.94
N LEU A 30 -6.40 3.21 -0.72
CA LEU A 30 -5.85 3.56 0.58
C LEU A 30 -6.77 4.39 1.47
N GLN A 31 -7.47 5.37 0.92
CA GLN A 31 -8.36 6.20 1.74
C GLN A 31 -9.41 5.39 2.51
N PRO A 32 -10.05 4.36 1.93
CA PRO A 32 -10.95 3.50 2.69
C PRO A 32 -10.27 2.80 3.87
N ILE A 33 -9.04 2.34 3.69
CA ILE A 33 -8.25 1.70 4.77
C ILE A 33 -7.97 2.70 5.88
N PHE A 34 -7.54 3.90 5.55
CA PHE A 34 -7.25 4.95 6.52
C PHE A 34 -8.49 5.40 7.27
N LYS A 35 -9.62 5.53 6.58
CA LYS A 35 -10.90 5.90 7.16
C LYS A 35 -11.37 4.90 8.19
N GLU A 36 -11.26 3.61 7.92
CA GLU A 36 -11.66 2.55 8.83
C GLU A 36 -10.73 2.38 10.03
N ASN A 37 -9.41 2.52 9.83
CA ASN A 37 -8.41 2.05 10.79
C ASN A 37 -7.59 3.16 11.44
N CYS A 38 -7.52 4.34 10.88
CA CYS A 38 -6.55 5.38 11.27
C CYS A 38 -7.19 6.69 11.68
N LEU A 39 -8.25 7.13 11.00
CA LEU A 39 -8.84 8.46 11.19
C LEU A 39 -9.44 8.69 12.56
N SER A 40 -9.81 7.66 13.31
CA SER A 40 -10.32 7.83 14.67
C SER A 40 -9.32 8.51 15.61
N CYS A 41 -8.01 8.39 15.31
CA CYS A 41 -6.92 8.98 16.10
C CYS A 41 -6.06 9.98 15.31
N HIS A 42 -6.13 9.98 13.98
CA HIS A 42 -5.30 10.79 13.10
C HIS A 42 -6.16 11.65 12.17
N LYS A 43 -6.91 12.59 12.75
CA LYS A 43 -7.80 13.53 12.06
C LYS A 43 -7.61 14.94 12.63
N PRO A 44 -8.14 16.01 11.97
CA PRO A 44 -7.83 17.39 12.35
C PRO A 44 -8.08 17.76 13.82
N ASP A 45 -9.12 17.22 14.44
CA ASP A 45 -9.49 17.47 15.83
C ASP A 45 -8.91 16.47 16.84
N LYS A 46 -8.19 15.45 16.34
CA LYS A 46 -7.57 14.42 17.20
C LYS A 46 -6.29 13.88 16.53
N LYS A 47 -5.21 14.64 16.64
CA LYS A 47 -3.94 14.32 16.00
C LYS A 47 -2.97 13.62 16.96
N LYS A 48 -3.18 12.34 17.23
CA LYS A 48 -2.19 11.56 17.98
C LYS A 48 -0.85 11.56 17.25
N GLY A 49 0.23 11.83 17.98
CA GLY A 49 1.57 11.99 17.37
C GLY A 49 1.67 13.18 16.41
N LYS A 50 0.71 14.13 16.46
CA LYS A 50 0.56 15.27 15.53
C LYS A 50 0.35 14.87 14.08
N LEU A 51 -0.04 13.63 13.82
CA LEU A 51 -0.31 13.10 12.49
C LEU A 51 -1.79 13.23 12.14
N ASP A 52 -2.06 13.86 11.02
CA ASP A 52 -3.39 13.93 10.40
C ASP A 52 -3.38 13.12 9.11
N MET A 53 -4.23 12.10 9.03
CA MET A 53 -4.34 11.23 7.87
C MET A 53 -5.59 11.49 7.03
N SER A 54 -6.30 12.62 7.27
CA SER A 54 -7.54 12.95 6.57
C SER A 54 -7.32 13.38 5.12
N THR A 55 -6.17 13.97 4.81
CA THR A 55 -5.79 14.38 3.46
C THR A 55 -4.43 13.80 3.07
N TYR A 56 -4.19 13.69 1.76
CA TYR A 56 -2.89 13.25 1.24
C TYR A 56 -1.76 14.18 1.71
N ALA A 57 -1.96 15.50 1.58
CA ALA A 57 -0.94 16.48 1.94
C ALA A 57 -0.56 16.40 3.43
N ASP A 58 -1.55 16.34 4.32
CA ASP A 58 -1.31 16.23 5.75
C ASP A 58 -0.68 14.90 6.15
N PHE A 59 -1.11 13.82 5.52
CA PHE A 59 -0.51 12.50 5.73
C PHE A 59 0.98 12.48 5.32
N MET A 60 1.30 12.98 4.14
CA MET A 60 2.68 13.01 3.64
C MET A 60 3.58 13.97 4.43
N LYS A 61 3.01 15.07 4.94
CA LYS A 61 3.72 16.00 5.83
C LYS A 61 4.17 15.30 7.11
N GLY A 62 3.34 14.41 7.62
CA GLY A 62 3.63 13.64 8.81
C GLY A 62 3.41 14.39 10.12
N GLY A 63 3.84 13.76 11.20
CA GLY A 63 3.69 14.25 12.54
C GLY A 63 5.01 14.45 13.27
N LYS A 64 5.00 14.14 14.56
CA LYS A 64 6.15 14.26 15.47
C LYS A 64 7.42 13.57 14.98
N GLN A 65 7.25 12.42 14.34
CA GLN A 65 8.36 11.59 13.85
C GLN A 65 8.74 11.88 12.39
N GLY A 66 8.15 12.92 11.79
CA GLY A 66 8.33 13.27 10.38
C GLY A 66 7.34 12.54 9.48
N SER A 67 7.63 12.51 8.19
CA SER A 67 6.76 11.83 7.21
C SER A 67 6.70 10.33 7.47
N PRO A 68 5.51 9.73 7.47
CA PRO A 68 5.36 8.29 7.63
C PRO A 68 5.73 7.50 6.38
N VAL A 69 6.00 8.18 5.27
CA VAL A 69 6.25 7.58 3.97
C VAL A 69 7.56 8.08 3.38
N LYS A 70 8.41 7.15 2.97
CA LYS A 70 9.53 7.41 2.08
C LYS A 70 9.17 6.85 0.71
N ALA A 71 8.86 7.73 -0.24
CA ALA A 71 8.41 7.33 -1.57
C ALA A 71 9.41 6.38 -2.25
N GLY A 72 8.92 5.29 -2.78
CA GLY A 72 9.74 4.26 -3.42
C GLY A 72 10.38 3.25 -2.47
N ASP A 73 10.30 3.47 -1.15
CA ASP A 73 10.98 2.63 -0.16
C ASP A 73 10.06 2.22 1.00
N PRO A 74 9.26 1.16 0.82
CA PRO A 74 8.38 0.67 1.89
C PRO A 74 9.13 0.23 3.15
N ALA A 75 10.29 -0.39 3.00
CA ALA A 75 11.08 -0.89 4.13
C ALA A 75 11.56 0.21 5.06
N LYS A 76 11.72 1.43 4.56
CA LYS A 76 12.11 2.61 5.33
C LYS A 76 10.96 3.57 5.61
N SER A 77 9.74 3.18 5.31
CA SER A 77 8.54 3.97 5.58
C SER A 77 7.99 3.62 6.97
N LEU A 78 7.90 4.61 7.83
CA LEU A 78 7.45 4.44 9.22
C LEU A 78 6.07 3.78 9.31
N ILE A 79 5.13 4.15 8.40
CA ILE A 79 3.79 3.55 8.41
C ILE A 79 3.84 2.03 8.24
N VAL A 80 4.70 1.53 7.37
CA VAL A 80 4.84 0.08 7.13
C VAL A 80 5.39 -0.62 8.37
N GLU A 81 6.37 -0.01 9.03
CA GLU A 81 6.93 -0.52 10.28
C GLU A 81 5.85 -0.61 11.37
N MET A 82 5.05 0.43 11.51
CA MET A 82 4.02 0.53 12.55
C MET A 82 2.87 -0.46 12.38
N ILE A 83 2.50 -0.82 11.15
CA ILE A 83 1.35 -1.70 10.87
C ILE A 83 1.73 -3.14 10.58
N SER A 84 3.03 -3.47 10.60
CA SER A 84 3.56 -4.77 10.21
C SER A 84 4.02 -5.60 11.41
N GLY A 85 4.21 -6.90 11.18
CA GLY A 85 4.73 -7.82 12.19
C GLY A 85 3.62 -8.53 12.97
N LYS A 86 4.03 -9.34 13.94
CA LYS A 86 3.10 -10.14 14.76
C LYS A 86 2.33 -9.30 15.77
N GLU A 87 2.95 -8.23 16.26
CA GLU A 87 2.38 -7.31 17.24
C GLU A 87 2.57 -5.87 16.72
N PRO A 88 1.80 -5.46 15.70
CA PRO A 88 1.93 -4.13 15.14
C PRO A 88 1.56 -3.04 16.15
N GLU A 89 2.31 -1.95 16.15
CA GLU A 89 2.04 -0.80 17.03
C GLU A 89 0.77 -0.06 16.66
N MET A 90 0.41 -0.07 15.38
CA MET A 90 -0.80 0.59 14.86
C MET A 90 -1.67 -0.40 14.08
N PRO A 91 -3.00 -0.25 14.14
CA PRO A 91 -3.73 0.68 15.03
C PRO A 91 -3.63 0.26 16.51
N GLU A 92 -3.55 1.23 17.41
CA GLU A 92 -3.48 0.96 18.86
C GLU A 92 -4.75 0.31 19.41
N LYS A 93 -5.89 0.64 18.80
CA LYS A 93 -7.20 0.11 19.17
C LYS A 93 -7.80 -0.64 18.00
N GLY A 94 -8.42 -1.77 18.30
CA GLY A 94 -9.05 -2.61 17.30
C GLY A 94 -8.12 -3.68 16.75
N GLU A 95 -8.54 -4.29 15.68
CA GLU A 95 -7.80 -5.36 15.00
C GLU A 95 -6.61 -4.83 14.20
N PRO A 96 -5.50 -5.58 14.11
CA PRO A 96 -4.45 -5.28 13.15
C PRO A 96 -5.00 -5.24 11.73
N LEU A 97 -4.33 -4.46 10.87
CA LEU A 97 -4.65 -4.46 9.44
C LEU A 97 -4.50 -5.87 8.84
N LYS A 98 -5.37 -6.21 7.92
CA LYS A 98 -5.26 -7.47 7.18
C LYS A 98 -4.00 -7.47 6.31
N PRO A 99 -3.38 -8.63 6.05
CA PRO A 99 -2.19 -8.71 5.21
C PRO A 99 -2.37 -8.04 3.84
N GLU A 100 -3.54 -8.14 3.23
CA GLU A 100 -3.85 -7.51 1.95
C GLU A 100 -3.82 -5.98 2.03
N GLN A 101 -4.26 -5.43 3.15
CA GLN A 101 -4.24 -3.98 3.39
C GLN A 101 -2.83 -3.46 3.60
N VAL A 102 -2.02 -4.18 4.35
CA VAL A 102 -0.59 -3.86 4.53
C VAL A 102 0.13 -3.92 3.19
N ASP A 103 -0.15 -4.94 2.37
CA ASP A 103 0.43 -5.09 1.04
C ASP A 103 0.05 -3.93 0.10
N LEU A 104 -1.20 -3.51 0.10
CA LEU A 104 -1.64 -2.36 -0.71
C LEU A 104 -0.88 -1.09 -0.35
N ILE A 105 -0.73 -0.80 0.93
CA ILE A 105 0.01 0.38 1.41
C ILE A 105 1.48 0.27 0.99
N SER A 106 2.10 -0.88 1.18
CA SER A 106 3.48 -1.13 0.81
C SER A 106 3.72 -0.97 -0.70
N ARG A 107 2.83 -1.53 -1.52
CA ARG A 107 2.90 -1.41 -2.98
C ARG A 107 2.70 0.03 -3.45
N TRP A 108 1.76 0.76 -2.87
CA TRP A 108 1.55 2.17 -3.18
C TRP A 108 2.81 2.99 -2.93
N ILE A 109 3.48 2.75 -1.80
CA ILE A 109 4.75 3.42 -1.48
C ILE A 109 5.83 3.05 -2.50
N LYS A 110 5.96 1.77 -2.82
CA LYS A 110 6.94 1.27 -3.81
C LYS A 110 6.72 1.89 -5.19
N GLU A 111 5.46 2.13 -5.56
CA GLU A 111 5.08 2.76 -6.83
C GLU A 111 5.26 4.28 -6.84
N GLY A 112 5.75 4.88 -5.77
CA GLY A 112 6.07 6.30 -5.69
C GLY A 112 5.17 7.12 -4.77
N ALA A 113 4.24 6.51 -4.06
CA ALA A 113 3.33 7.16 -3.11
C ALA A 113 2.58 8.35 -3.70
N LYS A 114 2.00 8.17 -4.87
CA LYS A 114 1.33 9.23 -5.62
C LYS A 114 -0.08 9.52 -5.11
N GLN A 115 -0.50 10.77 -5.26
CA GLN A 115 -1.89 11.18 -5.06
C GLN A 115 -2.71 10.87 -6.32
N ASN A 116 -3.29 9.69 -6.40
CA ASN A 116 -4.00 9.22 -7.58
C ASN A 116 -5.39 8.63 -7.26
#